data_6028a65b6234ca1fee96cb146363a75f
#
_entry.id   6028a65b6234ca1fee96cb146363a75f
#
_cell.length_a   1.000
_cell.length_b   1.000
_cell.length_c   1.000
_cell.angle_alpha   90.00
_cell.angle_beta   90.00
_cell.angle_gamma   90.00
#
_symmetry.space_group_name_H-M   'P 1'
#
loop_
_entity.id
_entity.type
_entity.pdbx_description
1 polymer ?
#
loop_
_entity_poly.entity_id
_entity_poly.type
_entity_poly.pdbx_seq_one_letter_code
_entity_poly.pdbx_strand_id
1 'polypeptide(L)' 'MEEGVEEEQASERGELHFLAALVDELMKALLANGVMSRSQLQAIEAEVSKRVGTDPRLW' A
#
# COMPACT_ATOMS: atom_id res chain seq x y z
N MET A 1 26.97 -16.04 -0.97
CA MET A 1 26.09 -16.03 -0.88
C MET A 1 25.15 -15.76 -1.83
N GLU A 2 24.91 -16.53 -2.63
CA GLU A 2 24.04 -16.37 -3.56
C GLU A 2 22.75 -16.60 -3.11
N GLU A 3 22.65 -17.28 -2.12
CA GLU A 3 21.34 -17.39 -1.62
C GLU A 3 20.93 -16.03 -1.24
N GLY A 4 21.85 -15.11 -1.13
CA GLY A 4 21.52 -13.77 -0.76
C GLY A 4 20.60 -13.08 -1.75
N VAL A 5 20.79 -13.31 -3.04
CA VAL A 5 19.99 -12.62 -4.03
C VAL A 5 18.54 -13.05 -3.96
N GLU A 6 18.29 -14.34 -3.90
CA GLU A 6 16.92 -14.80 -3.84
C GLU A 6 16.27 -14.43 -2.53
N GLU A 7 17.03 -14.48 -1.44
CA GLU A 7 16.47 -14.09 -0.16
C GLU A 7 16.11 -12.62 -0.15
N GLU A 8 16.94 -11.80 -0.78
CA GLU A 8 16.62 -10.38 -0.84
C GLU A 8 15.35 -10.14 -1.61
N GLN A 9 15.16 -10.83 -2.73
CA GLN A 9 13.94 -10.66 -3.49
C GLN A 9 12.74 -11.14 -2.70
N ALA A 10 12.85 -12.25 -2.00
CA ALA A 10 11.75 -12.73 -1.19
C ALA A 10 11.46 -11.78 -0.05
N SER A 11 12.49 -11.21 0.58
CA SER A 11 12.30 -10.26 1.65
C SER A 11 11.63 -9.00 1.15
N GLU A 12 12.03 -8.52 -0.03
CA GLU A 12 11.42 -7.32 -0.59
C GLU A 12 9.95 -7.56 -0.89
N ARG A 13 9.62 -8.72 -1.46
CA ARG A 13 8.23 -9.01 -1.72
C ARG A 13 7.44 -9.11 -0.43
N GLY A 14 8.01 -9.77 0.57
CA GLY A 14 7.36 -9.89 1.86
C GLY A 14 7.11 -8.53 2.47
N GLU A 15 8.10 -7.64 2.36
CA GLU A 15 7.97 -6.31 2.87
C GLU A 15 6.89 -5.53 2.14
N LEU A 16 6.86 -5.65 0.82
CA LEU A 16 5.83 -4.97 0.03
C LEU A 16 4.45 -5.49 0.38
N HIS A 17 4.31 -6.80 0.55
CA HIS A 17 3.03 -7.36 0.95
C HIS A 17 2.63 -6.89 2.33
N PHE A 18 3.58 -6.83 3.25
CA PHE A 18 3.29 -6.36 4.59
C PHE A 18 2.83 -4.91 4.56
N LEU A 19 3.55 -4.07 3.82
CA LEU A 19 3.21 -2.66 3.75
C LEU A 19 1.85 -2.46 3.10
N ALA A 20 1.56 -3.23 2.06
CA ALA A 20 0.26 -3.12 1.41
C ALA A 20 -0.86 -3.52 2.37
N ALA A 21 -0.67 -4.60 3.11
CA ALA A 21 -1.66 -5.03 4.07
C ALA A 21 -1.82 -4.02 5.20
N LEU A 22 -0.71 -3.44 5.64
CA LEU A 22 -0.74 -2.44 6.69
C LEU A 22 -1.55 -1.23 6.24
N VAL A 23 -1.31 -0.77 5.03
CA VAL A 23 -2.05 0.37 4.50
C VAL A 23 -3.52 0.02 4.37
N ASP A 24 -3.84 -1.18 3.90
CA ASP A 24 -5.23 -1.60 3.77
C ASP A 24 -5.93 -1.57 5.14
N GLU A 25 -5.29 -2.10 6.15
CA GLU A 25 -5.89 -2.15 7.48
C GLU A 25 -6.04 -0.74 8.07
N LEU A 26 -5.05 0.11 7.84
CA LEU A 26 -5.13 1.48 8.30
C LEU A 26 -6.28 2.21 7.63
N MET A 27 -6.44 2.02 6.33
CA MET A 27 -7.52 2.68 5.61
C MET A 27 -8.87 2.18 6.08
N LYS A 28 -8.98 0.88 6.34
CA LYS A 28 -10.23 0.35 6.88
C LYS A 28 -10.55 0.96 8.24
N ALA A 29 -9.53 1.09 9.08
CA ALA A 29 -9.74 1.67 10.40
C ALA A 29 -10.14 3.13 10.31
N LEU A 30 -9.52 3.87 9.40
CA LEU A 30 -9.85 5.29 9.24
C LEU A 30 -11.29 5.45 8.77
N LEU A 31 -11.72 4.60 7.85
CA LEU A 31 -13.11 4.65 7.41
C LEU A 31 -14.06 4.25 8.52
N ALA A 32 -13.74 3.19 9.24
CA ALA A 32 -14.61 2.69 10.29
C ALA A 32 -14.77 3.68 11.42
N ASN A 33 -13.73 4.45 11.69
CA ASN A 33 -13.77 5.43 12.76
C ASN A 33 -14.25 6.80 12.32
N GLY A 34 -14.60 6.93 11.04
CA GLY A 34 -15.12 8.19 10.55
C GLY A 34 -14.08 9.30 10.46
N VAL A 35 -12.80 8.95 10.49
CA VAL A 35 -11.75 9.94 10.38
C VAL A 35 -11.60 10.43 8.95
N MET A 36 -11.81 9.52 7.99
CA MET A 36 -11.71 9.85 6.59
C MET A 36 -12.85 9.22 5.83
N SER A 37 -13.22 9.85 4.73
CA SER A 37 -14.24 9.30 3.86
C SER A 37 -13.59 8.52 2.73
N ARG A 38 -14.40 7.73 2.03
CA ARG A 38 -13.90 6.96 0.89
C ARG A 38 -13.35 7.89 -0.18
N SER A 39 -14.01 9.02 -0.42
CA SER A 39 -13.51 9.92 -1.45
C SER A 39 -12.20 10.57 -1.04
N GLN A 40 -11.97 10.80 0.24
CA GLN A 40 -10.68 11.29 0.70
C GLN A 40 -9.58 10.26 0.47
N LEU A 41 -9.86 8.99 0.73
CA LEU A 41 -8.88 7.95 0.48
C LEU A 41 -8.59 7.82 -0.99
N GLN A 42 -9.62 7.93 -1.84
CA GLN A 42 -9.42 7.88 -3.27
C GLN A 42 -8.56 9.03 -3.77
N ALA A 43 -8.74 10.21 -3.19
CA ALA A 43 -7.92 11.36 -3.54
C ALA A 43 -6.46 11.13 -3.18
N ILE A 44 -6.21 10.53 -2.01
CA ILE A 44 -4.86 10.21 -1.61
C ILE A 44 -4.23 9.22 -2.58
N GLU A 45 -4.98 8.20 -2.96
CA GLU A 45 -4.46 7.20 -3.89
C GLU A 45 -4.14 7.81 -5.24
N ALA A 46 -4.98 8.74 -5.69
CA ALA A 46 -4.72 9.41 -6.96
C ALA A 46 -3.41 10.20 -6.89
N GLU A 47 -3.17 10.87 -5.76
CA GLU A 47 -1.93 11.61 -5.60
C GLU A 47 -0.72 10.70 -5.58
N VAL A 48 -0.84 9.57 -4.87
CA VAL A 48 0.26 8.60 -4.82
C VAL A 48 0.52 8.04 -6.21
N SER A 49 -0.55 7.75 -6.95
CA SER A 49 -0.42 7.22 -8.29
C SER A 49 0.34 8.19 -9.19
N LYS A 50 0.05 9.48 -9.05
CA LYS A 50 0.75 10.49 -9.84
C LYS A 50 2.23 10.52 -9.49
N ARG A 51 2.56 10.36 -8.21
CA ARG A 51 3.95 10.43 -7.79
C ARG A 51 4.76 9.24 -8.25
N VAL A 52 4.16 8.05 -8.23
CA VAL A 52 4.90 6.85 -8.59
C VAL A 52 4.63 6.38 -10.00
N GLY A 53 3.70 7.01 -10.71
CA GLY A 53 3.46 6.68 -12.11
C GLY A 53 2.70 5.39 -12.32
N THR A 54 1.92 4.95 -11.33
CA THR A 54 1.11 3.76 -11.50
C THR A 54 -0.35 4.11 -11.32
N ASP A 55 -1.22 3.20 -11.76
CA ASP A 55 -2.64 3.41 -11.64
C ASP A 55 -3.08 3.32 -10.19
N PRO A 56 -4.13 4.06 -9.81
CA PRO A 56 -4.64 3.95 -8.44
C PRO A 56 -5.17 2.56 -8.18
N ARG A 57 -5.06 2.15 -6.92
CA ARG A 57 -5.60 0.88 -6.52
C ARG A 57 -7.12 0.98 -6.40
N LEU A 58 -7.78 -0.16 -6.58
CA LEU A 58 -9.23 -0.19 -6.43
C LEU A 58 -9.56 -0.71 -5.05
N TRP A 59 -10.47 -0.06 -4.37
CA TRP A 59 -10.87 -0.42 -3.00
C TRP A 59 -12.34 -0.81 -2.87
#